data_5527308d61cde0c6f2be4bc62a5c62f7
#
_entry.id   5527308d61cde0c6f2be4bc62a5c62f7
#
_cell.length_a   1.000
_cell.length_b   1.000
_cell.length_c   1.000
_cell.angle_alpha   90.00
_cell.angle_beta   90.00
_cell.angle_gamma   90.00
#
_symmetry.space_group_name_H-M   'P 1'
#
loop_
_entity.id
_entity.type
_entity.pdbx_description
1 polymer ?
#
loop_
_entity_poly.entity_id
_entity_poly.type
_entity_poly.pdbx_seq_one_letter_code
_entity_poly.pdbx_strand_id
1 'polypeptide(L)'
;MTGGGRGVLTERPLPELLRRVHMVGIGGAGMSGLARILLARGGQVSGSDAKNSRAILGLRTRGARVQIGHDQSALDQLPGGPTAVVTTYAAIPKTNPELVAARSRGIPVLLRPVVLAELMAGFRTLLIAGTHGKTSTTSMSVVALQHCGLDPSFAVGGELNESGTNAHHGTGAVFVAEADESD
;
A
#
# COMPACT_ATOMS: atom_id res chain seq x y z
N MET A 1 -18.90 -37.08 -2.59
CA MET A 1 -18.54 -36.19 -1.51
C MET A 1 -17.02 -36.08 -1.47
N THR A 2 -16.46 -35.14 -2.19
CA THR A 2 -15.03 -34.85 -2.18
C THR A 2 -14.87 -33.44 -1.64
N GLY A 3 -14.41 -33.35 -0.37
CA GLY A 3 -14.12 -32.09 0.27
C GLY A 3 -12.98 -31.39 -0.44
N GLY A 4 -13.30 -30.28 -1.10
CA GLY A 4 -12.31 -29.36 -1.64
C GLY A 4 -11.56 -28.73 -0.47
N GLY A 5 -10.32 -29.18 -0.25
CA GLY A 5 -9.42 -28.58 0.73
C GLY A 5 -9.28 -27.09 0.41
N ARG A 6 -9.73 -26.23 1.32
CA ARG A 6 -9.36 -24.82 1.34
C ARG A 6 -7.85 -24.79 1.57
N GLY A 7 -7.10 -24.62 0.48
CA GLY A 7 -5.68 -24.35 0.60
C GLY A 7 -5.51 -23.07 1.42
N VAL A 8 -5.12 -23.23 2.67
CA VAL A 8 -4.63 -22.12 3.50
C VAL A 8 -3.38 -21.65 2.78
N LEU A 9 -3.47 -20.54 2.07
CA LEU A 9 -2.29 -19.84 1.59
C LEU A 9 -1.54 -19.42 2.85
N THR A 10 -0.43 -20.09 3.13
CA THR A 10 0.49 -19.64 4.18
C THR A 10 0.88 -18.21 3.85
N GLU A 11 0.58 -17.29 4.76
CA GLU A 11 0.97 -15.88 4.64
C GLU A 11 2.44 -15.81 4.23
N ARG A 12 2.68 -15.31 3.03
CA ARG A 12 4.04 -15.09 2.57
C ARG A 12 4.63 -13.94 3.37
N PRO A 13 5.72 -14.13 4.11
CA PRO A 13 6.34 -13.03 4.86
C PRO A 13 6.69 -11.89 3.90
N LEU A 14 6.65 -10.66 4.41
CA LEU A 14 7.09 -9.51 3.61
C LEU A 14 8.55 -9.73 3.18
N PRO A 15 8.89 -9.44 1.90
CA PRO A 15 10.27 -9.37 1.45
C PRO A 15 11.09 -8.45 2.37
N GLU A 16 12.37 -8.74 2.58
CA GLU A 16 13.25 -7.94 3.44
C GLU A 16 13.20 -6.45 3.10
N LEU A 17 13.14 -6.15 1.80
CA LEU A 17 13.07 -4.80 1.26
C LEU A 17 11.80 -4.04 1.71
N LEU A 18 10.72 -4.73 2.04
CA LEU A 18 9.44 -4.14 2.45
C LEU A 18 9.16 -4.26 3.95
N ARG A 19 10.13 -4.70 4.77
CA ARG A 19 9.95 -4.81 6.22
C ARG A 19 9.95 -3.48 6.94
N ARG A 20 10.73 -2.51 6.48
CA ARG A 20 10.81 -1.15 7.03
C ARG A 20 10.75 -0.16 5.89
N VAL A 21 9.60 0.42 5.66
CA VAL A 21 9.38 1.28 4.49
C VAL A 21 9.13 2.71 4.91
N HIS A 22 9.81 3.65 4.25
CA HIS A 22 9.49 5.07 4.33
C HIS A 22 8.73 5.51 3.08
N MET A 23 7.60 6.18 3.25
CA MET A 23 6.69 6.54 2.15
C MET A 23 6.58 8.06 2.00
N VAL A 24 7.05 8.61 0.88
CA VAL A 24 6.96 10.04 0.57
C VAL A 24 5.63 10.33 -0.11
N GLY A 25 4.81 11.21 0.48
CA GLY A 25 3.42 11.45 0.05
C GLY A 25 2.46 10.38 0.57
N ILE A 26 2.67 9.91 1.80
CA ILE A 26 1.95 8.76 2.39
C ILE A 26 0.44 8.97 2.52
N GLY A 27 -0.03 10.22 2.57
CA GLY A 27 -1.45 10.57 2.70
C GLY A 27 -2.25 10.47 1.41
N GLY A 28 -1.59 10.30 0.25
CA GLY A 28 -2.27 10.08 -1.02
C GLY A 28 -3.07 8.77 -1.03
N ALA A 29 -4.18 8.71 -1.79
CA ALA A 29 -5.10 7.56 -1.77
C ALA A 29 -4.39 6.22 -2.03
N GLY A 30 -3.64 6.10 -3.13
CA GLY A 30 -2.90 4.87 -3.45
C GLY A 30 -1.78 4.56 -2.44
N MET A 31 -1.05 5.58 -1.97
CA MET A 31 0.04 5.42 -1.01
C MET A 31 -0.46 4.98 0.36
N SER A 32 -1.53 5.60 0.87
CA SER A 32 -2.14 5.23 2.16
C SER A 32 -2.70 3.81 2.15
N GLY A 33 -3.23 3.36 1.01
CA GLY A 33 -3.67 1.99 0.82
C GLY A 33 -2.54 0.97 0.96
N LEU A 34 -1.41 1.20 0.28
CA LEU A 34 -0.22 0.35 0.42
C LEU A 34 0.32 0.35 1.86
N ALA A 35 0.38 1.53 2.51
CA ALA A 35 0.82 1.64 3.89
C ALA A 35 -0.03 0.78 4.84
N ARG A 36 -1.36 0.75 4.63
CA ARG A 36 -2.29 -0.10 5.41
C ARG A 36 -1.98 -1.58 5.24
N ILE A 37 -1.75 -2.04 4.01
CA ILE A 37 -1.44 -3.46 3.72
C ILE A 37 -0.09 -3.83 4.33
N LEU A 38 0.94 -2.98 4.19
CA LEU A 38 2.26 -3.22 4.78
C LEU A 38 2.18 -3.36 6.31
N LEU A 39 1.46 -2.45 6.99
CA LEU A 39 1.23 -2.51 8.43
C LEU A 39 0.46 -3.78 8.84
N ALA A 40 -0.59 -4.14 8.11
CA ALA A 40 -1.38 -5.35 8.39
C ALA A 40 -0.55 -6.63 8.24
N ARG A 41 0.47 -6.64 7.36
CA ARG A 41 1.43 -7.74 7.18
C ARG A 41 2.64 -7.67 8.13
N GLY A 42 2.59 -6.83 9.18
CA GLY A 42 3.65 -6.72 10.18
C GLY A 42 4.85 -5.88 9.77
N GLY A 43 4.77 -5.14 8.66
CA GLY A 43 5.80 -4.18 8.25
C GLY A 43 5.82 -2.94 9.16
N GLN A 44 7.00 -2.33 9.29
CA GLN A 44 7.16 -1.03 9.91
C GLN A 44 7.08 0.06 8.85
N VAL A 45 6.20 1.03 9.06
CA VAL A 45 5.97 2.11 8.09
C VAL A 45 6.22 3.46 8.74
N SER A 46 7.06 4.26 8.08
CA SER A 46 7.14 5.70 8.30
C SER A 46 6.80 6.44 7.01
N GLY A 47 6.62 7.73 7.11
CA GLY A 47 6.40 8.54 5.92
C GLY A 47 6.26 10.01 6.21
N SER A 48 6.10 10.76 5.13
CA SER A 48 5.88 12.19 5.13
C SER A 48 4.76 12.59 4.19
N ASP A 49 4.15 13.72 4.47
CA ASP A 49 3.19 14.35 3.56
C ASP A 49 3.20 15.86 3.75
N ALA A 50 2.86 16.60 2.72
CA ALA A 50 2.79 18.05 2.79
C ALA A 50 1.67 18.57 3.71
N LYS A 51 0.59 17.77 3.87
CA LYS A 51 -0.61 18.16 4.64
C LYS A 51 -1.08 17.01 5.54
N ASN A 52 -1.64 17.36 6.69
CA ASN A 52 -2.33 16.39 7.53
C ASN A 52 -3.67 16.00 6.90
N SER A 53 -4.06 14.73 7.02
CA SER A 53 -5.30 14.21 6.45
C SER A 53 -5.90 13.12 7.33
N ARG A 54 -7.18 12.78 7.09
CA ARG A 54 -7.86 11.67 7.76
C ARG A 54 -7.11 10.34 7.51
N ALA A 55 -6.59 10.14 6.31
CA ALA A 55 -5.79 8.96 5.98
C ALA A 55 -4.55 8.84 6.87
N ILE A 56 -3.81 9.94 7.07
CA ILE A 56 -2.63 9.98 7.95
C ILE A 56 -3.01 9.67 9.40
N LEU A 57 -4.11 10.24 9.91
CA LEU A 57 -4.58 9.92 11.25
C LEU A 57 -4.87 8.43 11.40
N GLY A 58 -5.56 7.84 10.42
CA GLY A 58 -5.84 6.39 10.39
C GLY A 58 -4.58 5.52 10.27
N LEU A 59 -3.51 5.99 9.65
CA LEU A 59 -2.23 5.28 9.58
C LEU A 59 -1.48 5.36 10.91
N ARG A 60 -1.48 6.52 11.56
CA ARG A 60 -0.86 6.70 12.89
C ARG A 60 -1.50 5.81 13.94
N THR A 61 -2.84 5.65 13.92
CA THR A 61 -3.54 4.73 14.86
C THR A 61 -3.16 3.26 14.63
N ARG A 62 -2.65 2.92 13.45
CA ARG A 62 -2.13 1.58 13.10
C ARG A 62 -0.63 1.42 13.32
N GLY A 63 0.04 2.42 13.87
CA GLY A 63 1.46 2.38 14.23
C GLY A 63 2.40 3.01 13.18
N ALA A 64 1.90 3.63 12.12
CA ALA A 64 2.76 4.38 11.21
C ALA A 64 3.33 5.64 11.88
N ARG A 65 4.60 5.94 11.62
CA ARG A 65 5.26 7.17 12.04
C ARG A 65 5.22 8.17 10.89
N VAL A 66 4.42 9.23 11.01
CA VAL A 66 4.23 10.18 9.91
C VAL A 66 4.60 11.60 10.32
N GLN A 67 5.46 12.22 9.54
CA GLN A 67 5.84 13.63 9.64
C GLN A 67 5.01 14.47 8.66
N ILE A 68 4.64 15.68 9.05
CA ILE A 68 4.08 16.69 8.15
C ILE A 68 5.19 17.61 7.69
N GLY A 69 5.26 17.82 6.39
CA GLY A 69 6.40 18.45 5.71
C GLY A 69 7.40 17.40 5.20
N HIS A 70 8.23 17.82 4.26
CA HIS A 70 9.25 16.97 3.64
C HIS A 70 10.64 17.44 4.09
N ASP A 71 11.34 16.57 4.80
CA ASP A 71 12.70 16.80 5.27
C ASP A 71 13.49 15.50 5.31
N GLN A 72 14.80 15.57 5.05
CA GLN A 72 15.67 14.40 5.04
C GLN A 72 15.71 13.62 6.37
N SER A 73 15.45 14.29 7.52
CA SER A 73 15.38 13.65 8.83
C SER A 73 14.19 12.71 8.98
N ALA A 74 13.18 12.84 8.12
CA ALA A 74 12.03 11.94 8.10
C ALA A 74 12.42 10.46 7.84
N LEU A 75 13.57 10.22 7.19
CA LEU A 75 14.11 8.87 6.98
C LEU A 75 14.57 8.20 8.27
N ASP A 76 14.84 8.96 9.32
CA ASP A 76 15.40 8.46 10.58
C ASP A 76 14.30 8.10 11.61
N GLN A 77 13.02 8.13 11.24
CA GLN A 77 11.90 7.83 12.12
C GLN A 77 11.81 6.35 12.53
N LEU A 78 12.31 5.44 11.72
CA LEU A 78 12.32 4.01 12.03
C LEU A 78 13.66 3.61 12.65
N PRO A 79 13.67 2.78 13.70
CA PRO A 79 14.90 2.23 14.26
C PRO A 79 15.69 1.46 13.21
N GLY A 80 16.94 1.82 13.01
CA GLY A 80 17.82 1.24 11.99
C GLY A 80 17.55 1.72 10.56
N GLY A 81 16.72 2.75 10.39
CA GLY A 81 16.38 3.33 9.10
C GLY A 81 15.47 2.47 8.22
N PRO A 82 14.97 2.99 7.10
CA PRO A 82 14.14 2.24 6.17
C PRO A 82 15.00 1.31 5.29
N THR A 83 14.44 0.16 4.95
CA THR A 83 15.01 -0.78 3.97
C THR A 83 14.72 -0.33 2.53
N ALA A 84 13.66 0.45 2.33
CA ALA A 84 13.32 1.10 1.07
C ALA A 84 12.54 2.39 1.29
N VAL A 85 12.63 3.31 0.34
CA VAL A 85 11.77 4.50 0.24
C VAL A 85 10.79 4.29 -0.90
N VAL A 86 9.51 4.53 -0.66
CA VAL A 86 8.44 4.40 -1.66
C VAL A 86 7.89 5.77 -2.02
N THR A 87 7.67 6.00 -3.31
CA THR A 87 7.16 7.28 -3.82
C THR A 87 6.29 7.08 -5.07
N THR A 88 5.63 8.15 -5.50
CA THR A 88 5.00 8.27 -6.82
C THR A 88 5.49 9.56 -7.49
N TYR A 89 5.92 9.47 -8.73
CA TYR A 89 6.35 10.67 -9.48
C TYR A 89 5.18 11.50 -10.01
N ALA A 90 3.96 11.00 -9.93
CA ALA A 90 2.77 11.77 -10.27
C ALA A 90 2.57 13.01 -9.35
N ALA A 91 3.01 12.92 -8.09
CA ALA A 91 2.83 13.99 -7.10
C ALA A 91 4.14 14.47 -6.44
N ILE A 92 5.18 13.65 -6.43
CA ILE A 92 6.44 13.93 -5.71
C ILE A 92 7.58 14.14 -6.72
N PRO A 93 8.17 15.35 -6.76
CA PRO A 93 9.27 15.63 -7.66
C PRO A 93 10.54 14.85 -7.26
N LYS A 94 11.36 14.48 -8.24
CA LYS A 94 12.63 13.76 -8.01
C LYS A 94 13.63 14.54 -7.15
N THR A 95 13.44 15.85 -7.02
CA THR A 95 14.23 16.77 -6.19
C THR A 95 13.77 16.85 -4.73
N ASN A 96 12.74 16.10 -4.35
CA ASN A 96 12.28 16.04 -2.96
C ASN A 96 13.45 15.66 -2.04
N PRO A 97 13.66 16.39 -0.90
CA PRO A 97 14.85 16.23 -0.03
C PRO A 97 15.00 14.79 0.53
N GLU A 98 13.89 14.11 0.78
CA GLU A 98 13.91 12.72 1.26
C GLU A 98 14.39 11.75 0.17
N LEU A 99 13.96 11.96 -1.09
CA LEU A 99 14.41 11.14 -2.22
C LEU A 99 15.89 11.38 -2.55
N VAL A 100 16.35 12.62 -2.42
CA VAL A 100 17.77 12.97 -2.58
C VAL A 100 18.60 12.31 -1.48
N ALA A 101 18.17 12.43 -0.22
CA ALA A 101 18.84 11.82 0.92
C ALA A 101 18.84 10.29 0.85
N ALA A 102 17.75 9.66 0.43
CA ALA A 102 17.67 8.21 0.25
C ALA A 102 18.73 7.73 -0.76
N ARG A 103 18.82 8.38 -1.91
CA ARG A 103 19.83 8.04 -2.93
C ARG A 103 21.26 8.23 -2.42
N SER A 104 21.55 9.32 -1.72
CA SER A 104 22.89 9.57 -1.15
C SER A 104 23.28 8.56 -0.06
N ARG A 105 22.30 8.02 0.66
CA ARG A 105 22.48 6.97 1.67
C ARG A 105 22.47 5.54 1.09
N GLY A 106 22.30 5.39 -0.24
CA GLY A 106 22.21 4.08 -0.91
C GLY A 106 20.92 3.31 -0.58
N ILE A 107 19.88 3.99 -0.09
CA ILE A 107 18.59 3.36 0.20
C ILE A 107 17.79 3.23 -1.10
N PRO A 108 17.32 2.03 -1.47
CA PRO A 108 16.51 1.83 -2.68
C PRO A 108 15.26 2.69 -2.70
N VAL A 109 15.01 3.37 -3.83
CA VAL A 109 13.77 4.14 -4.07
C VAL A 109 12.90 3.34 -5.02
N LEU A 110 11.73 2.93 -4.53
CA LEU A 110 10.74 2.14 -5.26
C LEU A 110 9.56 3.00 -5.67
N LEU A 111 8.98 2.71 -6.81
CA LEU A 111 7.71 3.29 -7.21
C LEU A 111 6.53 2.50 -6.63
N ARG A 112 5.41 3.19 -6.39
CA ARG A 112 4.16 2.61 -5.89
C ARG A 112 3.75 1.31 -6.61
N PRO A 113 3.74 1.23 -7.96
CA PRO A 113 3.30 0.01 -8.65
C PRO A 113 4.24 -1.18 -8.43
N VAL A 114 5.53 -0.95 -8.24
CA VAL A 114 6.48 -2.03 -7.92
C VAL A 114 6.14 -2.64 -6.56
N VAL A 115 5.86 -1.81 -5.56
CA VAL A 115 5.46 -2.29 -4.22
C VAL A 115 4.11 -2.99 -4.28
N LEU A 116 3.14 -2.48 -5.04
CA LEU A 116 1.85 -3.14 -5.24
C LEU A 116 2.02 -4.52 -5.86
N ALA A 117 2.85 -4.65 -6.90
CA ALA A 117 3.14 -5.95 -7.54
C ALA A 117 3.75 -6.95 -6.55
N GLU A 118 4.69 -6.52 -5.71
CA GLU A 118 5.27 -7.37 -4.66
C GLU A 118 4.23 -7.80 -3.60
N LEU A 119 3.31 -6.91 -3.23
CA LEU A 119 2.24 -7.24 -2.29
C LEU A 119 1.22 -8.22 -2.87
N MET A 120 1.01 -8.19 -4.19
CA MET A 120 0.12 -9.10 -4.92
C MET A 120 0.77 -10.47 -5.19
N ALA A 121 2.08 -10.58 -5.07
CA ALA A 121 2.80 -11.82 -5.37
C ALA A 121 2.29 -13.00 -4.50
N GLY A 122 1.88 -14.06 -5.17
CA GLY A 122 1.32 -15.27 -4.54
C GLY A 122 -0.20 -15.27 -4.39
N PHE A 123 -0.89 -14.17 -4.69
CA PHE A 123 -2.35 -14.13 -4.78
C PHE A 123 -2.85 -14.44 -6.19
N ARG A 124 -4.09 -14.91 -6.27
CA ARG A 124 -4.86 -14.84 -7.53
C ARG A 124 -5.31 -13.40 -7.71
N THR A 125 -4.74 -12.73 -8.69
CA THR A 125 -4.91 -11.29 -8.88
C THR A 125 -6.06 -10.99 -9.86
N LEU A 126 -6.95 -10.08 -9.44
CA LEU A 126 -7.93 -9.43 -10.29
C LEU A 126 -7.51 -7.97 -10.46
N LEU A 127 -6.99 -7.62 -11.64
CA LEU A 127 -6.59 -6.26 -12.00
C LEU A 127 -7.64 -5.62 -12.90
N ILE A 128 -8.15 -4.47 -12.49
CA ILE A 128 -9.13 -3.70 -13.24
C ILE A 128 -8.41 -2.54 -13.95
N ALA A 129 -8.38 -2.61 -15.28
CA ALA A 129 -7.80 -1.58 -16.14
C ALA A 129 -8.90 -0.83 -16.90
N GLY A 130 -8.62 0.38 -17.38
CA GLY A 130 -9.53 1.18 -18.20
C GLY A 130 -9.38 2.67 -17.94
N THR A 131 -9.84 3.47 -18.88
CA THR A 131 -9.77 4.95 -18.81
C THR A 131 -10.74 5.51 -17.76
N HIS A 132 -11.91 4.91 -17.61
CA HIS A 132 -12.96 5.34 -16.66
C HIS A 132 -13.57 4.13 -15.95
N GLY A 133 -14.15 4.36 -14.77
CA GLY A 133 -14.90 3.36 -14.03
C GLY A 133 -14.04 2.33 -13.27
N LYS A 134 -12.70 2.42 -13.29
CA LYS A 134 -11.81 1.50 -12.57
C LYS A 134 -12.22 1.35 -11.10
N THR A 135 -12.25 2.45 -10.37
CA THR A 135 -12.58 2.46 -8.93
C THR A 135 -13.95 1.87 -8.63
N SER A 136 -14.98 2.23 -9.41
CA SER A 136 -16.33 1.67 -9.22
C SER A 136 -16.37 0.17 -9.49
N THR A 137 -15.75 -0.29 -10.57
CA THR A 137 -15.72 -1.72 -10.94
C THR A 137 -14.93 -2.52 -9.93
N THR A 138 -13.77 -2.01 -9.48
CA THR A 138 -12.94 -2.65 -8.44
C THR A 138 -13.72 -2.75 -7.13
N SER A 139 -14.37 -1.67 -6.71
CA SER A 139 -15.19 -1.65 -5.49
C SER A 139 -16.34 -2.65 -5.55
N MET A 140 -17.08 -2.70 -6.65
CA MET A 140 -18.16 -3.68 -6.85
C MET A 140 -17.62 -5.12 -6.84
N SER A 141 -16.46 -5.37 -7.44
CA SER A 141 -15.83 -6.69 -7.43
C SER A 141 -15.44 -7.12 -6.03
N VAL A 142 -14.88 -6.22 -5.21
CA VAL A 142 -14.54 -6.48 -3.81
C VAL A 142 -15.79 -6.84 -3.02
N VAL A 143 -16.84 -6.02 -3.10
CA VAL A 143 -18.11 -6.25 -2.40
C VAL A 143 -18.73 -7.59 -2.81
N ALA A 144 -18.76 -7.89 -4.11
CA ALA A 144 -19.28 -9.16 -4.61
C ALA A 144 -18.51 -10.37 -4.05
N LEU A 145 -17.18 -10.30 -4.02
CA LEU A 145 -16.35 -11.37 -3.46
C LEU A 145 -16.58 -11.54 -1.95
N GLN A 146 -16.73 -10.44 -1.21
CA GLN A 146 -17.06 -10.46 0.23
C GLN A 146 -18.42 -11.09 0.47
N HIS A 147 -19.45 -10.75 -0.31
CA HIS A 147 -20.77 -11.38 -0.23
C HIS A 147 -20.76 -12.87 -0.60
N CYS A 148 -19.81 -13.32 -1.41
CA CYS A 148 -19.58 -14.74 -1.68
C CYS A 148 -18.84 -15.47 -0.53
N GLY A 149 -18.61 -14.81 0.61
CA GLY A 149 -17.90 -15.39 1.75
C GLY A 149 -16.38 -15.47 1.56
N LEU A 150 -15.83 -14.75 0.58
CA LEU A 150 -14.40 -14.59 0.39
C LEU A 150 -13.94 -13.33 1.16
N ASP A 151 -12.72 -13.37 1.65
CA ASP A 151 -12.06 -12.22 2.29
C ASP A 151 -10.89 -11.77 1.41
N PRO A 152 -11.15 -11.02 0.30
CA PRO A 152 -10.08 -10.62 -0.61
C PRO A 152 -9.21 -9.54 0.00
N SER A 153 -7.91 -9.58 -0.29
CA SER A 153 -7.07 -8.38 -0.17
C SER A 153 -7.42 -7.42 -1.30
N PHE A 154 -7.35 -6.12 -1.04
CA PHE A 154 -7.60 -5.14 -2.09
C PHE A 154 -6.86 -3.81 -1.89
N ALA A 155 -6.61 -3.12 -3.01
CA ALA A 155 -6.14 -1.74 -3.05
C ALA A 155 -6.93 -0.99 -4.14
N VAL A 156 -7.67 0.04 -3.74
CA VAL A 156 -8.60 0.81 -4.58
C VAL A 156 -8.24 2.29 -4.53
N GLY A 157 -8.44 3.02 -5.61
CA GLY A 157 -8.13 4.45 -5.69
C GLY A 157 -9.07 5.35 -4.85
N GLY A 158 -10.19 4.81 -4.36
CA GLY A 158 -11.16 5.50 -3.51
C GLY A 158 -11.54 4.68 -2.28
N GLU A 159 -12.26 5.26 -1.33
CA GLU A 159 -12.77 4.55 -0.17
C GLU A 159 -14.02 3.74 -0.54
N LEU A 160 -14.11 2.50 -0.06
CA LEU A 160 -15.33 1.70 -0.14
C LEU A 160 -16.38 2.25 0.82
N ASN A 161 -17.60 2.47 0.35
CA ASN A 161 -18.69 3.02 1.16
C ASN A 161 -19.03 2.16 2.38
N GLU A 162 -18.95 0.84 2.26
CA GLU A 162 -19.29 -0.10 3.34
C GLU A 162 -18.24 -0.14 4.45
N SER A 163 -16.96 -0.09 4.10
CA SER A 163 -15.85 -0.21 5.07
C SER A 163 -15.14 1.09 5.38
N GLY A 164 -15.37 2.15 4.60
CA GLY A 164 -14.66 3.43 4.74
C GLY A 164 -13.14 3.31 4.53
N THR A 165 -12.68 2.27 3.83
CA THR A 165 -11.27 2.02 3.58
C THR A 165 -10.97 1.84 2.10
N ASN A 166 -9.80 2.28 1.69
CA ASN A 166 -9.30 2.12 0.32
C ASN A 166 -8.40 0.89 0.15
N ALA A 167 -8.09 0.18 1.22
CA ALA A 167 -7.27 -1.02 1.16
C ALA A 167 -7.49 -1.92 2.37
N HIS A 168 -7.37 -3.21 2.15
CA HIS A 168 -7.50 -4.26 3.14
C HIS A 168 -6.55 -5.41 2.82
N HIS A 169 -5.99 -6.03 3.84
CA HIS A 169 -5.30 -7.30 3.75
C HIS A 169 -6.21 -8.39 4.27
N GLY A 170 -6.81 -9.13 3.36
CA GLY A 170 -7.73 -10.23 3.66
C GLY A 170 -7.00 -11.56 3.84
N THR A 171 -7.69 -12.52 4.43
CA THR A 171 -7.22 -13.90 4.62
C THR A 171 -7.43 -14.80 3.41
N GLY A 172 -8.14 -14.28 2.39
CA GLY A 172 -8.48 -15.03 1.17
C GLY A 172 -7.35 -15.06 0.15
N ALA A 173 -7.52 -15.93 -0.85
CA ALA A 173 -6.53 -16.18 -1.90
C ALA A 173 -6.54 -15.13 -3.02
N VAL A 174 -7.46 -14.15 -2.99
CA VAL A 174 -7.66 -13.18 -4.07
C VAL A 174 -7.15 -11.81 -3.66
N PHE A 175 -6.47 -11.14 -4.58
CA PHE A 175 -6.12 -9.73 -4.48
C PHE A 175 -6.79 -8.95 -5.61
N VAL A 176 -7.54 -7.90 -5.27
CA VAL A 176 -8.21 -7.03 -6.22
C VAL A 176 -7.54 -5.66 -6.22
N ALA A 177 -7.13 -5.19 -7.38
CA ALA A 177 -6.47 -3.88 -7.51
C ALA A 177 -6.83 -3.17 -8.82
N GLU A 178 -6.58 -1.86 -8.84
CA GLU A 178 -6.64 -1.07 -10.05
C GLU A 178 -5.28 -1.03 -10.73
N ALA A 179 -5.27 -1.19 -12.06
CA ALA A 179 -4.12 -0.83 -12.88
C ALA A 179 -4.25 0.66 -13.22
N ASP A 180 -3.37 1.48 -12.65
CA ASP A 180 -3.33 2.91 -12.91
C ASP A 180 -2.18 3.23 -13.86
N GLU A 181 -2.49 3.97 -14.94
CA GLU A 181 -1.51 4.36 -15.96
C GLU A 181 -0.67 5.58 -15.52
N SER A 182 -1.02 6.21 -14.39
CA SER A 182 -0.42 7.47 -13.93
C SER A 182 0.86 7.30 -13.07
N ASP A 183 1.34 6.08 -12.86
CA ASP A 183 2.53 5.77 -12.06
C ASP A 183 3.74 5.37 -12.87
#